data_acfad970b7552a107de6950670b9c87c
#
_entry.id   acfad970b7552a107de6950670b9c87c
#
_cell.length_a   1.000
_cell.length_b   1.000
_cell.length_c   1.000
_cell.angle_alpha   90.00
_cell.angle_beta   90.00
_cell.angle_gamma   90.00
#
_symmetry.space_group_name_H-M   'P 1'
#
loop_
_entity.id
_entity.type
_entity.pdbx_description
1 polymer ?
#
loop_
_entity_poly.entity_id
_entity_poly.type
_entity_poly.pdbx_seq_one_letter_code
_entity_poly.pdbx_strand_id
1 'polypeptide(L)'
;EPFLPGIRFRKPIELKLGPDHTLYVIETGDQWNGNVDSQITRWVYRSGNRPPVAVADASNVAGKVPLRIKFDAGRSSDKDGGALRYAWHFGDQGESSDLTPEFTFKQPGRVPVTLTVTDSAGARNSAQIEITVGNSAPRLEFLGPTHGGFYVGESAVSYRLSVADEEDGTIVESRVT
;
A
#
# COMPACT_ATOMS: atom_id res chain seq x y z
N GLU A 1 -28.47 -17.61 -15.07
CA GLU A 1 -27.52 -16.67 -14.44
C GLU A 1 -27.40 -15.45 -15.33
N PRO A 2 -27.30 -14.22 -14.77
CA PRO A 2 -27.10 -13.02 -15.57
C PRO A 2 -25.74 -13.07 -16.23
N PHE A 3 -25.68 -12.69 -17.52
CA PHE A 3 -24.47 -12.75 -18.36
C PHE A 3 -23.29 -11.93 -17.79
N LEU A 4 -23.55 -10.87 -17.07
CA LEU A 4 -22.54 -10.03 -16.39
C LEU A 4 -23.11 -9.51 -15.05
N PRO A 5 -23.09 -10.32 -13.99
CA PRO A 5 -23.63 -9.92 -12.69
C PRO A 5 -22.86 -8.73 -12.10
N GLY A 6 -23.60 -7.70 -11.65
CA GLY A 6 -23.03 -6.53 -11.00
C GLY A 6 -22.57 -5.40 -11.92
N ILE A 7 -22.72 -5.56 -13.24
CA ILE A 7 -22.38 -4.50 -14.21
C ILE A 7 -23.64 -3.76 -14.61
N ARG A 8 -23.58 -2.42 -14.59
CA ARG A 8 -24.60 -1.53 -15.08
C ARG A 8 -24.10 -0.83 -16.34
N PHE A 9 -24.76 -1.07 -17.46
CA PHE A 9 -24.55 -0.33 -18.69
C PHE A 9 -25.36 0.97 -18.70
N ARG A 10 -24.77 2.03 -19.24
CA ARG A 10 -25.44 3.31 -19.46
C ARG A 10 -25.98 3.37 -20.88
N LYS A 11 -27.23 2.95 -21.09
CA LYS A 11 -27.91 2.94 -22.42
C LYS A 11 -27.03 2.32 -23.52
N PRO A 12 -26.74 1.02 -23.44
CA PRO A 12 -25.99 0.33 -24.48
C PRO A 12 -26.82 0.34 -25.79
N ILE A 13 -26.16 0.69 -26.88
CA ILE A 13 -26.79 0.70 -28.23
C ILE A 13 -26.33 -0.44 -29.10
N GLU A 14 -25.13 -0.93 -28.89
CA GLU A 14 -24.59 -2.02 -29.68
C GLU A 14 -23.63 -2.88 -28.84
N LEU A 15 -23.71 -4.20 -29.09
CA LEU A 15 -22.72 -5.21 -28.66
C LEU A 15 -22.10 -5.83 -29.90
N LYS A 16 -20.78 -5.79 -30.02
CA LYS A 16 -20.07 -6.35 -31.13
C LYS A 16 -18.86 -7.17 -30.71
N LEU A 17 -18.72 -8.34 -31.32
CA LEU A 17 -17.52 -9.14 -31.15
C LEU A 17 -16.45 -8.62 -32.15
N GLY A 18 -15.31 -8.18 -31.62
CA GLY A 18 -14.19 -7.74 -32.44
C GLY A 18 -13.42 -8.92 -33.06
N PRO A 19 -12.53 -8.65 -34.01
CA PRO A 19 -11.72 -9.68 -34.65
C PRO A 19 -10.74 -10.38 -33.69
N ASP A 20 -10.49 -9.79 -32.56
CA ASP A 20 -9.68 -10.31 -31.45
C ASP A 20 -10.49 -11.15 -30.44
N HIS A 21 -11.74 -11.53 -30.80
CA HIS A 21 -12.70 -12.24 -29.92
C HIS A 21 -13.04 -11.49 -28.65
N THR A 22 -12.86 -10.19 -28.65
CA THR A 22 -13.21 -9.30 -27.54
C THR A 22 -14.60 -8.72 -27.74
N LEU A 23 -15.39 -8.64 -26.68
CA LEU A 23 -16.71 -8.01 -26.71
C LEU A 23 -16.57 -6.48 -26.52
N TYR A 24 -17.12 -5.74 -27.47
CA TYR A 24 -17.22 -4.29 -27.39
C TYR A 24 -18.67 -3.89 -27.12
N VAL A 25 -18.86 -3.00 -26.17
CA VAL A 25 -20.15 -2.40 -25.82
C VAL A 25 -20.05 -0.92 -26.10
N ILE A 26 -20.93 -0.42 -26.97
CA ILE A 26 -21.07 1.00 -27.26
C ILE A 26 -22.22 1.55 -26.42
N GLU A 27 -21.94 2.59 -25.66
CA GLU A 27 -22.88 3.26 -24.75
C GLU A 27 -23.00 4.72 -25.12
N THR A 28 -24.24 5.24 -25.22
CA THR A 28 -24.49 6.66 -25.52
C THR A 28 -24.37 7.58 -24.31
N GLY A 29 -24.25 7.02 -23.09
CA GLY A 29 -24.34 7.81 -21.88
C GLY A 29 -25.78 8.20 -21.49
N ASP A 30 -25.94 9.12 -20.57
CA ASP A 30 -27.25 9.43 -19.97
C ASP A 30 -28.11 10.36 -20.78
N GLN A 31 -27.53 11.12 -21.72
CA GLN A 31 -28.26 12.11 -22.53
C GLN A 31 -28.31 11.73 -24.02
N TRP A 32 -29.43 12.07 -24.69
CA TRP A 32 -29.63 11.77 -26.10
C TRP A 32 -28.87 12.72 -27.04
N ASN A 33 -28.62 13.97 -26.61
CA ASN A 33 -27.88 14.98 -27.37
C ASN A 33 -26.77 15.57 -26.50
N GLY A 34 -25.57 15.74 -27.07
CA GLY A 34 -24.43 16.36 -26.39
C GLY A 34 -23.80 15.50 -25.31
N ASN A 35 -23.82 14.18 -25.50
CA ASN A 35 -23.21 13.22 -24.58
C ASN A 35 -21.71 13.42 -24.47
N VAL A 36 -21.24 13.83 -23.29
CA VAL A 36 -19.83 13.90 -22.92
C VAL A 36 -19.33 12.60 -22.27
N ASP A 37 -20.26 11.69 -21.96
CA ASP A 37 -20.04 10.42 -21.25
C ASP A 37 -20.29 9.17 -22.12
N SER A 38 -20.39 9.35 -23.45
CA SER A 38 -20.41 8.24 -24.41
C SER A 38 -19.08 7.49 -24.36
N GLN A 39 -19.15 6.16 -24.35
CA GLN A 39 -17.95 5.35 -24.25
C GLN A 39 -18.05 4.06 -25.06
N ILE A 40 -16.89 3.51 -25.41
CA ILE A 40 -16.75 2.17 -25.92
C ILE A 40 -16.03 1.35 -24.88
N THR A 41 -16.72 0.40 -24.27
CA THR A 41 -16.15 -0.49 -23.25
C THR A 41 -15.69 -1.78 -23.90
N ARG A 42 -14.44 -2.15 -23.69
CA ARG A 42 -13.85 -3.40 -24.17
C ARG A 42 -13.89 -4.46 -23.07
N TRP A 43 -14.50 -5.59 -23.35
CA TRP A 43 -14.61 -6.73 -22.45
C TRP A 43 -13.75 -7.87 -22.95
N VAL A 44 -12.68 -8.18 -22.24
CA VAL A 44 -11.81 -9.32 -22.57
C VAL A 44 -12.21 -10.49 -21.70
N TYR A 45 -12.77 -11.55 -22.31
CA TYR A 45 -12.94 -12.82 -21.60
C TYR A 45 -11.57 -13.47 -21.44
N ARG A 46 -11.13 -13.63 -20.24
CA ARG A 46 -9.95 -14.43 -19.89
C ARG A 46 -10.43 -15.73 -19.29
N SER A 47 -10.42 -16.79 -20.09
CA SER A 47 -10.52 -18.15 -19.58
C SER A 47 -9.20 -18.51 -18.93
N GLY A 48 -9.21 -18.86 -17.68
CA GLY A 48 -8.01 -19.30 -16.97
C GLY A 48 -7.86 -18.63 -15.61
N ASN A 49 -7.02 -19.22 -14.80
CA ASN A 49 -6.68 -18.75 -13.48
C ASN A 49 -5.95 -17.41 -13.53
N ARG A 50 -6.36 -16.45 -12.72
CA ARG A 50 -5.68 -15.17 -12.52
C ARG A 50 -4.77 -15.27 -11.31
N PRO A 51 -3.59 -14.66 -11.35
CA PRO A 51 -2.75 -14.58 -10.16
C PRO A 51 -3.47 -13.84 -9.01
N PRO A 52 -3.24 -14.24 -7.77
CA PRO A 52 -3.76 -13.54 -6.60
C PRO A 52 -3.19 -12.13 -6.50
N VAL A 53 -3.85 -11.28 -5.72
CA VAL A 53 -3.32 -9.96 -5.32
C VAL A 53 -2.66 -10.15 -3.96
N ALA A 54 -1.34 -9.97 -3.90
CA ALA A 54 -0.58 -9.99 -2.66
C ALA A 54 -0.62 -8.60 -2.01
N VAL A 55 -1.00 -8.54 -0.73
CA VAL A 55 -0.97 -7.33 0.10
C VAL A 55 -0.28 -7.68 1.41
N ALA A 56 0.85 -7.02 1.66
CA ALA A 56 1.63 -7.19 2.86
C ALA A 56 1.48 -5.96 3.76
N ASP A 57 1.09 -6.17 5.00
CA ASP A 57 1.02 -5.15 6.03
C ASP A 57 2.00 -5.46 7.16
N ALA A 58 2.47 -4.41 7.83
CA ALA A 58 3.34 -4.50 8.99
C ALA A 58 2.88 -3.52 10.08
N SER A 59 2.95 -3.95 11.35
CA SER A 59 2.58 -3.10 12.49
C SER A 59 3.51 -1.89 12.66
N ASN A 60 4.75 -2.01 12.18
CA ASN A 60 5.76 -0.97 12.17
C ASN A 60 6.77 -1.26 11.06
N VAL A 61 7.45 -0.24 10.55
CA VAL A 61 8.47 -0.38 9.48
C VAL A 61 9.86 0.06 9.92
N ALA A 62 10.00 0.58 11.14
CA ALA A 62 11.30 0.99 11.69
C ALA A 62 11.32 0.86 13.20
N GLY A 63 12.50 0.70 13.79
CA GLY A 63 12.71 0.69 15.23
C GLY A 63 14.04 0.08 15.66
N LYS A 64 14.31 0.13 16.97
CA LYS A 64 15.54 -0.35 17.59
C LYS A 64 15.67 -1.84 17.56
N VAL A 65 16.91 -2.31 17.64
CA VAL A 65 17.26 -3.73 17.86
C VAL A 65 17.03 -4.10 19.35
N PRO A 66 16.39 -5.23 19.67
CA PRO A 66 15.66 -6.14 18.79
C PRO A 66 14.30 -5.57 18.37
N LEU A 67 13.98 -5.58 17.07
CA LEU A 67 12.74 -5.05 16.54
C LEU A 67 11.74 -6.16 16.29
N ARG A 68 10.65 -6.17 17.07
CA ARG A 68 9.55 -7.13 16.94
C ARG A 68 8.42 -6.53 16.13
N ILE A 69 8.04 -7.19 15.04
CA ILE A 69 7.01 -6.73 14.11
C ILE A 69 5.99 -7.84 13.89
N LYS A 70 4.70 -7.46 13.89
CA LYS A 70 3.62 -8.29 13.40
C LYS A 70 3.33 -7.96 11.96
N PHE A 71 3.26 -8.97 11.12
CA PHE A 71 2.90 -8.87 9.72
C PHE A 71 1.49 -9.40 9.49
N ASP A 72 0.85 -8.95 8.41
CA ASP A 72 -0.50 -9.39 8.06
C ASP A 72 -0.64 -9.47 6.53
N ALA A 73 -1.04 -10.66 6.03
CA ALA A 73 -1.38 -10.90 4.64
C ALA A 73 -2.90 -10.95 4.40
N GLY A 74 -3.72 -10.68 5.41
CA GLY A 74 -5.17 -10.88 5.38
C GLY A 74 -5.93 -10.05 4.35
N ARG A 75 -5.32 -8.98 3.81
CA ARG A 75 -5.89 -8.21 2.70
C ARG A 75 -5.56 -8.78 1.31
N SER A 76 -4.76 -9.83 1.23
CA SER A 76 -4.52 -10.54 -0.02
C SER A 76 -5.79 -11.23 -0.51
N SER A 77 -6.00 -11.25 -1.81
CA SER A 77 -7.25 -11.78 -2.38
C SER A 77 -7.03 -12.40 -3.74
N ASP A 78 -7.94 -13.29 -4.12
CA ASP A 78 -8.02 -13.87 -5.44
C ASP A 78 -9.41 -13.64 -6.03
N LYS A 79 -9.46 -13.11 -7.26
CA LYS A 79 -10.73 -12.85 -7.96
C LYS A 79 -11.41 -14.12 -8.46
N ASP A 80 -10.66 -15.20 -8.61
CA ASP A 80 -11.21 -16.51 -9.02
C ASP A 80 -11.68 -17.33 -7.80
N GLY A 81 -11.35 -16.84 -6.60
CA GLY A 81 -11.68 -17.51 -5.34
C GLY A 81 -10.70 -18.64 -5.01
N GLY A 82 -10.98 -19.32 -3.91
CA GLY A 82 -10.18 -20.44 -3.44
C GLY A 82 -9.22 -20.11 -2.31
N ALA A 83 -8.53 -21.14 -1.84
CA ALA A 83 -7.57 -21.00 -0.74
C ALA A 83 -6.26 -20.40 -1.22
N LEU A 84 -5.74 -19.45 -0.45
CA LEU A 84 -4.44 -18.85 -0.66
C LEU A 84 -3.40 -19.48 0.28
N ARG A 85 -2.18 -19.61 -0.21
CA ARG A 85 -1.00 -19.98 0.58
C ARG A 85 -0.05 -18.81 0.64
N TYR A 86 0.55 -18.61 1.80
CA TYR A 86 1.42 -17.49 2.11
C TYR A 86 2.84 -17.98 2.33
N ALA A 87 3.82 -17.21 1.88
CA ALA A 87 5.24 -17.42 2.19
C ALA A 87 5.89 -16.07 2.42
N TRP A 88 6.35 -15.86 3.64
CA TRP A 88 7.08 -14.67 4.05
C TRP A 88 8.57 -14.97 4.09
N HIS A 89 9.36 -14.06 3.55
CA HIS A 89 10.81 -14.04 3.68
C HIS A 89 11.23 -12.74 4.36
N PHE A 90 11.91 -12.85 5.49
CA PHE A 90 12.40 -11.73 6.28
C PHE A 90 13.86 -11.44 5.96
N GLY A 91 14.17 -11.13 4.69
CA GLY A 91 15.53 -11.08 4.18
C GLY A 91 16.23 -12.43 4.31
N ASP A 92 17.44 -12.42 4.85
CA ASP A 92 18.24 -13.62 5.18
C ASP A 92 18.03 -14.11 6.62
N GLN A 93 17.12 -13.48 7.39
CA GLN A 93 16.96 -13.74 8.83
C GLN A 93 15.88 -14.77 9.15
N GLY A 94 15.02 -15.15 8.19
CA GLY A 94 14.02 -16.19 8.41
C GLY A 94 12.84 -16.17 7.45
N GLU A 95 11.92 -17.10 7.67
CA GLU A 95 10.73 -17.33 6.85
C GLU A 95 9.53 -17.70 7.72
N SER A 96 8.31 -17.51 7.20
CA SER A 96 7.06 -18.01 7.79
C SER A 96 6.02 -18.29 6.70
N SER A 97 5.11 -19.24 6.98
CA SER A 97 3.94 -19.52 6.14
C SER A 97 2.61 -19.09 6.77
N ASP A 98 2.65 -18.43 7.92
CA ASP A 98 1.47 -17.98 8.62
C ASP A 98 0.80 -16.79 7.91
N LEU A 99 -0.51 -16.66 8.09
CA LEU A 99 -1.26 -15.51 7.61
C LEU A 99 -0.81 -14.20 8.30
N THR A 100 -0.54 -14.30 9.61
CA THR A 100 -0.17 -13.16 10.46
C THR A 100 1.04 -13.49 11.33
N PRO A 101 2.24 -13.62 10.71
CA PRO A 101 3.43 -13.97 11.46
C PRO A 101 3.92 -12.81 12.33
N GLU A 102 4.62 -13.16 13.39
CA GLU A 102 5.39 -12.24 14.20
C GLU A 102 6.86 -12.58 14.09
N PHE A 103 7.69 -11.58 13.74
CA PHE A 103 9.12 -11.77 13.57
C PHE A 103 9.93 -10.75 14.37
N THR A 104 11.09 -11.17 14.87
CA THR A 104 12.01 -10.30 15.64
C THR A 104 13.34 -10.18 14.92
N PHE A 105 13.60 -8.97 14.41
CA PHE A 105 14.88 -8.63 13.79
C PHE A 105 15.93 -8.35 14.86
N LYS A 106 17.09 -9.00 14.74
CA LYS A 106 18.18 -8.92 15.73
C LYS A 106 19.41 -8.19 15.21
N GLN A 107 19.48 -7.94 13.92
CA GLN A 107 20.60 -7.26 13.26
C GLN A 107 20.14 -5.93 12.70
N PRO A 108 20.90 -4.84 12.89
CA PRO A 108 20.58 -3.55 12.31
C PRO A 108 20.76 -3.57 10.79
N GLY A 109 20.00 -2.73 10.09
CA GLY A 109 20.07 -2.57 8.64
C GLY A 109 18.70 -2.46 7.99
N ARG A 110 18.70 -2.35 6.66
CA ARG A 110 17.48 -2.37 5.86
C ARG A 110 17.21 -3.79 5.41
N VAL A 111 16.05 -4.30 5.76
CA VAL A 111 15.64 -5.68 5.48
C VAL A 111 14.44 -5.67 4.55
N PRO A 112 14.57 -6.17 3.32
CA PRO A 112 13.44 -6.36 2.43
C PRO A 112 12.64 -7.57 2.91
N VAL A 113 11.40 -7.34 3.35
CA VAL A 113 10.46 -8.39 3.70
C VAL A 113 9.54 -8.64 2.53
N THR A 114 9.52 -9.86 2.01
CA THR A 114 8.73 -10.25 0.85
C THR A 114 7.64 -11.24 1.24
N LEU A 115 6.40 -10.93 0.89
CA LEU A 115 5.28 -11.85 0.93
C LEU A 115 5.05 -12.41 -0.48
N THR A 116 5.02 -13.72 -0.62
CA THR A 116 4.53 -14.41 -1.82
C THR A 116 3.23 -15.09 -1.51
N VAL A 117 2.20 -14.78 -2.31
CA VAL A 117 0.87 -15.40 -2.23
C VAL A 117 0.69 -16.32 -3.41
N THR A 118 0.25 -17.54 -3.17
CA THR A 118 0.03 -18.58 -4.18
C THR A 118 -1.41 -19.08 -4.07
N ASP A 119 -2.12 -19.13 -5.18
CA ASP A 119 -3.47 -19.68 -5.26
C ASP A 119 -3.51 -21.21 -5.36
N SER A 120 -4.70 -21.77 -5.43
CA SER A 120 -4.92 -23.22 -5.54
C SER A 120 -4.47 -23.83 -6.87
N ALA A 121 -4.37 -23.03 -7.93
CA ALA A 121 -3.91 -23.44 -9.26
C ALA A 121 -2.39 -23.25 -9.46
N GLY A 122 -1.69 -22.65 -8.49
CA GLY A 122 -0.25 -22.46 -8.48
C GLY A 122 0.23 -21.12 -9.07
N ALA A 123 -0.68 -20.21 -9.45
CA ALA A 123 -0.27 -18.87 -9.84
C ALA A 123 0.14 -18.05 -8.61
N ARG A 124 1.07 -17.12 -8.79
CA ARG A 124 1.75 -16.42 -7.70
C ARG A 124 1.80 -14.93 -7.94
N ASN A 125 1.81 -14.18 -6.83
CA ASN A 125 2.12 -12.76 -6.82
C ASN A 125 2.86 -12.42 -5.53
N SER A 126 3.63 -11.32 -5.52
CA SER A 126 4.43 -10.92 -4.37
C SER A 126 4.25 -9.45 -4.04
N ALA A 127 4.35 -9.13 -2.76
CA ALA A 127 4.42 -7.77 -2.22
C ALA A 127 5.66 -7.66 -1.34
N GLN A 128 6.25 -6.46 -1.28
CA GLN A 128 7.46 -6.20 -0.50
C GLN A 128 7.27 -5.00 0.42
N ILE A 129 7.83 -5.09 1.62
CA ILE A 129 7.93 -4.01 2.60
C ILE A 129 9.41 -3.88 2.99
N GLU A 130 9.96 -2.69 3.01
CA GLU A 130 11.29 -2.44 3.56
C GLU A 130 11.18 -2.14 5.06
N ILE A 131 11.91 -2.89 5.87
CA ILE A 131 12.00 -2.68 7.32
C ILE A 131 13.37 -2.09 7.65
N THR A 132 13.38 -0.96 8.38
CA THR A 132 14.60 -0.32 8.87
C THR A 132 14.82 -0.70 10.33
N VAL A 133 15.80 -1.54 10.58
CA VAL A 133 16.14 -2.07 11.91
C VAL A 133 17.33 -1.31 12.48
N GLY A 134 17.25 -0.89 13.74
CA GLY A 134 18.31 -0.15 14.42
C GLY A 134 18.26 1.34 14.16
N ASN A 135 17.07 1.86 13.78
CA ASN A 135 16.83 3.29 13.64
C ASN A 135 15.47 3.63 14.25
N SER A 136 15.42 4.59 15.16
CA SER A 136 14.19 5.15 15.69
C SER A 136 13.84 6.46 14.98
N ALA A 137 12.60 6.90 15.10
CA ALA A 137 12.21 8.21 14.58
C ALA A 137 12.81 9.32 15.46
N PRO A 138 13.39 10.38 14.90
CA PRO A 138 13.91 11.48 15.67
C PRO A 138 12.79 12.17 16.47
N ARG A 139 13.12 12.59 17.69
CA ARG A 139 12.24 13.36 18.55
C ARG A 139 12.41 14.84 18.28
N LEU A 140 11.31 15.47 17.92
CA LEU A 140 11.24 16.92 17.75
C LEU A 140 10.70 17.55 19.05
N GLU A 141 11.40 18.56 19.56
CA GLU A 141 10.96 19.34 20.69
C GLU A 141 11.02 20.84 20.37
N PHE A 142 9.87 21.51 20.54
CA PHE A 142 9.78 22.95 20.38
C PHE A 142 10.21 23.62 21.71
N LEU A 143 11.36 24.30 21.71
CA LEU A 143 11.91 24.97 22.89
C LEU A 143 11.48 26.44 23.04
N GLY A 144 10.71 26.96 22.09
CA GLY A 144 10.16 28.31 22.11
C GLY A 144 9.66 28.77 20.75
N PRO A 145 8.82 29.76 20.70
CA PRO A 145 8.31 30.62 21.80
C PRO A 145 7.34 29.87 22.74
N THR A 146 7.23 30.34 23.97
CA THR A 146 6.36 29.75 24.99
C THR A 146 4.91 29.86 24.54
N HIS A 147 4.15 28.78 24.65
CA HIS A 147 2.73 28.75 24.30
C HIS A 147 1.95 29.80 25.09
N GLY A 148 1.14 30.62 24.39
CA GLY A 148 0.32 31.68 25.00
C GLY A 148 1.00 33.05 25.14
N GLY A 149 2.21 33.23 24.57
CA GLY A 149 2.85 34.54 24.47
C GLY A 149 2.12 35.47 23.49
N PHE A 150 2.02 36.76 23.82
CA PHE A 150 1.52 37.79 22.92
C PHE A 150 2.69 38.32 22.06
N TYR A 151 2.52 38.34 20.75
CA TYR A 151 3.48 38.91 19.80
C TYR A 151 2.85 40.18 19.20
N VAL A 152 3.61 41.29 19.23
CA VAL A 152 3.19 42.55 18.61
C VAL A 152 3.59 42.49 17.14
N GLY A 153 2.65 42.78 16.22
CA GLY A 153 2.85 42.69 14.78
C GLY A 153 4.14 43.33 14.29
N GLU A 154 4.75 42.77 13.24
CA GLU A 154 6.02 43.13 12.61
C GLU A 154 7.31 42.80 13.39
N SER A 155 7.23 42.17 14.56
CA SER A 155 8.42 41.68 15.27
C SER A 155 8.76 40.26 14.78
N ALA A 156 10.03 40.04 14.43
CA ALA A 156 10.52 38.69 14.11
C ALA A 156 10.37 37.78 15.32
N VAL A 157 9.66 36.69 15.16
CA VAL A 157 9.49 35.68 16.21
C VAL A 157 10.55 34.60 16.02
N SER A 158 11.53 34.60 16.91
CA SER A 158 12.56 33.55 16.91
C SER A 158 12.02 32.30 17.57
N TYR A 159 12.13 31.16 16.90
CA TYR A 159 11.83 29.87 17.51
C TYR A 159 13.07 28.99 17.55
N ARG A 160 13.11 28.13 18.55
CA ARG A 160 14.16 27.14 18.73
C ARG A 160 13.56 25.74 18.66
N LEU A 161 14.17 24.90 17.87
CA LEU A 161 13.81 23.51 17.69
C LEU A 161 14.97 22.63 18.14
N SER A 162 14.69 21.66 19.01
CA SER A 162 15.63 20.57 19.32
C SER A 162 15.20 19.32 18.56
N VAL A 163 16.13 18.73 17.85
CA VAL A 163 15.97 17.44 17.18
C VAL A 163 16.95 16.48 17.80
N ALA A 164 16.43 15.46 18.47
CA ALA A 164 17.25 14.42 19.08
C ALA A 164 16.87 13.06 18.49
N ASP A 165 17.88 12.33 18.05
CA ASP A 165 17.79 10.94 17.65
C ASP A 165 18.58 10.10 18.64
N GLU A 166 18.03 8.95 19.07
CA GLU A 166 18.66 8.17 20.13
C GLU A 166 19.89 7.41 19.62
N GLU A 167 19.93 7.12 18.33
CA GLU A 167 21.05 6.46 17.67
C GLU A 167 22.13 7.46 17.21
N ASP A 168 21.71 8.63 16.73
CA ASP A 168 22.59 9.66 16.14
C ASP A 168 22.88 10.82 17.10
N GLY A 169 22.23 10.86 18.26
CA GLY A 169 22.36 11.94 19.24
C GLY A 169 21.62 13.22 18.85
N THR A 170 22.07 14.38 19.33
CA THR A 170 21.48 15.68 18.98
C THR A 170 21.92 16.10 17.60
N ILE A 171 21.00 16.09 16.63
CA ILE A 171 21.35 16.24 15.22
C ILE A 171 21.61 17.69 14.83
N VAL A 172 20.88 18.68 15.29
CA VAL A 172 21.13 20.14 15.06
C VAL A 172 20.22 21.02 15.91
N GLU A 173 20.75 22.11 16.48
CA GLU A 173 19.97 23.29 16.82
C GLU A 173 19.91 24.23 15.61
N SER A 174 18.81 24.32 14.89
CA SER A 174 18.63 25.36 13.89
C SER A 174 17.84 26.54 14.47
N ARG A 175 18.40 27.74 14.38
CA ARG A 175 17.66 28.98 14.56
C ARG A 175 17.08 29.39 13.22
N VAL A 176 15.77 29.54 13.17
CA VAL A 176 15.10 30.20 12.04
C VAL A 176 14.58 31.53 12.57
N THR A 177 15.03 32.60 11.96
CA THR A 177 14.58 33.99 12.19
C THR A 177 13.56 34.38 11.15
#